data_bebf6c3874bd0f11f14fce834ca26623
#
_entry.id   bebf6c3874bd0f11f14fce834ca26623
#
_cell.length_a   1.000
_cell.length_b   1.000
_cell.length_c   1.000
_cell.angle_alpha   90.00
_cell.angle_beta   90.00
_cell.angle_gamma   90.00
#
_symmetry.space_group_name_H-M   'P 1'
#
loop_
_entity.id
_entity.type
_entity.pdbx_description
1 polymer ?
#
loop_
_entity_poly.entity_id
_entity_poly.type
_entity_poly.pdbx_seq_one_letter_code
_entity_poly.pdbx_strand_id
1 'polypeptide(L)'
;MRERGPVLRSVGAALCLALVLLGGLAGCGTGTGAGKKAGIVVPDLFYLRPHGDRAGPTNKVPFHVQAEDATARSGFGAQDHRLTVDVTGSGRTVRLKISDIRKKNPRCAGSATRVVCRVGGTYDSWSDLDRVYPFAAPGAEPGDSATVRFRFTVRKGKTLTARTRVVVGEPVVKVRTTKVFEDVGPGSVLSTPVVVRNTGEVPVRGVGLELAVGADMGFEDRYGNCRYPEPQKGSVAVCEFPRLRIPPGKAVVLHPDLALRIPTTRTDTSFHQEAWALDMGPAKNSVVPEGGDSGDGPRLTTRAAKGPDLSGTFAGGPVGSDVQVDTYADFEVFGAEFSGERGSEHTVHLRVRNNGPAAPGTTRLLFTPPPGATVVEQPEEAIDEDVYEPSCDLDKGTYSCYAQSGLAPGKTSTFDFTLRLGGPGEGEVRVTDAAGTDRRDPDPANDTAPVTVLP
;
A
#
# COMPACT_ATOMS: atom_id res chain seq x y z
N MET A 1 -22.49 -15.24 58.77
CA MET A 1 -21.10 -15.65 59.12
C MET A 1 -20.15 -15.06 58.09
N ARG A 2 -19.26 -14.25 58.56
CA ARG A 2 -18.20 -13.60 57.80
C ARG A 2 -17.05 -14.57 57.64
N GLU A 3 -16.40 -14.63 56.45
CA GLU A 3 -14.98 -14.89 56.39
C GLU A 3 -14.35 -14.08 55.26
N ARG A 4 -13.29 -13.38 55.62
CA ARG A 4 -12.42 -12.58 54.75
C ARG A 4 -11.21 -13.42 54.45
N GLY A 5 -10.72 -13.43 53.22
CA GLY A 5 -9.44 -14.00 52.80
C GLY A 5 -8.59 -12.94 52.09
N PRO A 6 -7.25 -13.03 52.09
CA PRO A 6 -6.35 -11.89 52.06
C PRO A 6 -5.86 -11.46 50.67
N VAL A 7 -5.51 -10.15 50.65
CA VAL A 7 -4.86 -9.47 49.50
C VAL A 7 -3.38 -9.86 49.50
N LEU A 8 -2.90 -10.43 48.38
CA LEU A 8 -1.46 -10.56 48.13
C LEU A 8 -1.01 -9.42 47.20
N ARG A 9 -0.17 -8.55 47.75
CA ARG A 9 0.65 -7.58 47.01
C ARG A 9 1.90 -8.31 46.48
N SER A 10 2.10 -8.34 45.18
CA SER A 10 3.38 -8.70 44.60
C SER A 10 4.08 -7.45 44.05
N VAL A 11 5.21 -7.16 44.66
CA VAL A 11 6.21 -6.20 44.22
C VAL A 11 7.06 -6.87 43.16
N GLY A 12 7.00 -6.36 41.94
CA GLY A 12 7.86 -6.81 40.84
C GLY A 12 8.90 -5.76 40.53
N ALA A 13 10.17 -6.09 40.79
CA ALA A 13 11.31 -5.23 40.53
C ALA A 13 11.62 -5.16 39.04
N ALA A 14 11.75 -3.93 38.54
CA ALA A 14 12.21 -3.65 37.19
C ALA A 14 13.73 -3.80 37.10
N LEU A 15 14.22 -4.69 36.22
CA LEU A 15 15.62 -4.76 35.81
C LEU A 15 15.73 -4.12 34.43
N CYS A 16 16.24 -2.88 34.38
CA CYS A 16 16.63 -2.23 33.12
C CYS A 16 18.03 -2.70 32.74
N LEU A 17 18.14 -3.51 31.69
CA LEU A 17 19.40 -3.75 31.00
C LEU A 17 19.50 -2.79 29.82
N ALA A 18 20.48 -1.90 29.88
CA ALA A 18 20.84 -1.00 28.80
C ALA A 18 21.64 -1.77 27.74
N LEU A 19 21.11 -1.87 26.52
CA LEU A 19 21.88 -2.18 25.32
C LEU A 19 21.72 -1.03 24.33
N VAL A 20 22.80 -0.27 24.19
CA VAL A 20 22.95 0.77 23.16
C VAL A 20 23.33 0.07 21.86
N LEU A 21 22.44 0.07 20.87
CA LEU A 21 22.77 -0.23 19.48
C LEU A 21 22.23 0.88 18.58
N LEU A 22 23.16 1.50 17.89
CA LEU A 22 22.96 2.55 16.88
C LEU A 22 22.14 2.00 15.71
N GLY A 23 20.93 2.50 15.57
CA GLY A 23 20.08 2.26 14.40
C GLY A 23 19.05 3.38 14.32
N GLY A 24 19.09 4.15 13.23
CA GLY A 24 18.21 5.30 13.00
C GLY A 24 16.75 4.89 12.96
N LEU A 25 15.95 5.42 13.87
CA LEU A 25 14.50 5.25 13.93
C LEU A 25 13.84 6.62 13.73
N ALA A 26 13.16 6.77 12.60
CA ALA A 26 12.09 7.73 12.47
C ALA A 26 10.83 7.11 13.13
N GLY A 27 10.65 7.34 14.44
CA GLY A 27 9.52 6.89 15.22
C GLY A 27 8.71 8.08 15.73
N CYS A 28 7.45 8.20 15.34
CA CYS A 28 6.46 9.04 16.03
C CYS A 28 6.16 8.43 17.41
N GLY A 29 6.86 8.88 18.47
CA GLY A 29 6.59 8.51 19.84
C GLY A 29 5.91 9.65 20.57
N THR A 30 4.70 9.46 21.08
CA THR A 30 4.07 10.29 22.11
C THR A 30 4.79 10.07 23.44
N GLY A 31 5.83 10.83 23.69
CA GLY A 31 6.62 10.79 24.92
C GLY A 31 6.44 12.06 25.74
N THR A 32 5.99 11.89 26.96
CA THR A 32 5.89 12.89 28.03
C THR A 32 7.25 13.54 28.34
N GLY A 33 7.32 14.88 28.23
CA GLY A 33 8.05 15.80 29.10
C GLY A 33 9.55 15.65 29.36
N ALA A 34 10.40 15.28 28.36
CA ALA A 34 11.83 15.57 28.43
C ALA A 34 12.10 16.84 27.63
N GLY A 35 12.75 17.85 28.24
CA GLY A 35 13.00 19.17 27.63
C GLY A 35 13.63 19.02 26.24
N LYS A 36 12.90 19.38 25.21
CA LYS A 36 13.31 19.34 23.81
C LYS A 36 14.55 20.25 23.62
N LYS A 37 15.62 19.69 23.12
CA LYS A 37 16.85 20.44 22.78
C LYS A 37 16.73 20.94 21.35
N ALA A 38 17.43 22.06 21.04
CA ALA A 38 17.55 22.51 19.66
C ALA A 38 18.19 21.43 18.79
N GLY A 39 17.60 21.16 17.62
CA GLY A 39 18.03 20.12 16.68
C GLY A 39 18.00 20.61 15.23
N ILE A 40 18.78 19.94 14.39
CA ILE A 40 18.68 20.04 12.92
C ILE A 40 18.71 18.62 12.36
N VAL A 41 17.68 18.28 11.59
CA VAL A 41 17.55 17.00 10.90
C VAL A 41 17.52 17.25 9.40
N VAL A 42 18.34 16.54 8.68
CA VAL A 42 18.43 16.58 7.22
C VAL A 42 18.54 15.15 6.69
N PRO A 43 18.17 14.86 5.43
CA PRO A 43 18.42 13.54 4.86
C PRO A 43 19.93 13.30 4.73
N ASP A 44 20.39 12.09 5.00
CA ASP A 44 21.79 11.71 4.82
C ASP A 44 22.18 11.69 3.33
N LEU A 45 21.25 11.28 2.48
CA LEU A 45 21.39 11.16 1.03
C LEU A 45 20.19 11.76 0.32
N PHE A 46 20.44 12.42 -0.81
CA PHE A 46 19.42 12.95 -1.68
C PHE A 46 19.84 12.86 -3.15
N TYR A 47 18.94 12.39 -4.00
CA TYR A 47 19.18 12.27 -5.43
C TYR A 47 18.66 13.49 -6.17
N LEU A 48 19.44 13.99 -7.13
CA LEU A 48 19.10 15.14 -7.96
C LEU A 48 18.84 14.70 -9.40
N ARG A 49 17.85 15.28 -10.05
CA ARG A 49 17.71 15.09 -11.49
C ARG A 49 18.90 15.69 -12.23
N PRO A 50 19.33 15.07 -13.34
CA PRO A 50 20.29 15.69 -14.24
C PRO A 50 19.82 17.08 -14.68
N HIS A 51 20.77 17.98 -14.93
CA HIS A 51 20.45 19.34 -15.35
C HIS A 51 19.68 19.34 -16.68
N GLY A 52 18.58 20.11 -16.72
CA GLY A 52 17.73 20.21 -17.92
C GLY A 52 16.63 19.15 -18.04
N ASP A 53 16.61 18.16 -17.17
CA ASP A 53 15.47 17.24 -17.08
C ASP A 53 14.21 17.98 -16.64
N ARG A 54 13.13 17.88 -17.43
CA ARG A 54 11.84 18.56 -17.20
C ARG A 54 10.81 17.70 -16.48
N ALA A 55 11.12 16.47 -16.19
CA ALA A 55 10.15 15.51 -15.66
C ALA A 55 9.76 15.72 -14.18
N GLY A 56 10.04 16.86 -13.59
CA GLY A 56 9.69 17.20 -12.21
C GLY A 56 10.66 16.61 -11.15
N PRO A 57 10.37 16.72 -9.86
CA PRO A 57 11.27 16.23 -8.82
C PRO A 57 11.45 14.71 -8.91
N THR A 58 12.69 14.24 -8.78
CA THR A 58 13.02 12.81 -8.83
C THR A 58 12.63 12.08 -7.60
N ASN A 59 12.76 12.72 -6.44
CA ASN A 59 12.51 12.06 -5.19
C ASN A 59 11.03 12.05 -4.87
N LYS A 60 10.55 10.89 -4.48
CA LYS A 60 9.23 10.70 -3.89
C LYS A 60 9.11 11.44 -2.56
N VAL A 61 10.23 11.66 -1.88
CA VAL A 61 10.34 12.47 -0.67
C VAL A 61 10.95 13.82 -1.04
N PRO A 62 10.30 14.95 -0.79
CA PRO A 62 10.87 16.26 -1.02
C PRO A 62 12.13 16.46 -0.17
N PHE A 63 13.04 17.33 -0.63
CA PHE A 63 14.21 17.69 0.17
C PHE A 63 13.76 18.39 1.45
N HIS A 64 13.76 17.63 2.54
CA HIS A 64 13.22 18.08 3.82
C HIS A 64 14.33 18.40 4.81
N VAL A 65 14.30 19.60 5.39
CA VAL A 65 15.18 20.02 6.46
C VAL A 65 14.33 20.49 7.62
N GLN A 66 14.50 19.85 8.77
CA GLN A 66 13.84 20.23 10.00
C GLN A 66 14.87 20.86 10.93
N ALA A 67 14.60 22.09 11.37
CA ALA A 67 15.42 22.78 12.35
C ALA A 67 14.51 23.31 13.46
N GLU A 68 14.74 22.84 14.69
CA GLU A 68 13.91 23.17 15.85
C GLU A 68 14.74 23.84 16.95
N ASP A 69 14.18 24.86 17.59
CA ASP A 69 14.65 25.36 18.87
C ASP A 69 13.54 25.20 19.92
N ALA A 70 13.63 24.13 20.66
CA ALA A 70 12.68 23.81 21.72
C ALA A 70 12.85 24.66 22.97
N THR A 71 13.86 25.52 23.06
CA THR A 71 14.08 26.44 24.17
C THR A 71 13.36 27.78 23.98
N ALA A 72 12.76 28.01 22.83
CA ALA A 72 11.98 29.21 22.55
C ALA A 72 10.67 29.18 23.36
N ARG A 73 10.55 30.04 24.35
CA ARG A 73 9.28 30.25 25.08
C ARG A 73 8.23 30.81 24.12
N SER A 74 7.01 30.30 24.23
CA SER A 74 5.85 30.80 23.52
C SER A 74 5.59 32.28 23.80
N GLY A 75 6.03 33.14 22.90
CA GLY A 75 5.80 34.60 22.96
C GLY A 75 6.06 35.18 21.59
N PHE A 76 5.24 36.14 21.19
CA PHE A 76 5.25 36.84 19.88
C PHE A 76 6.51 37.70 19.61
N GLY A 77 7.69 37.19 19.92
CA GLY A 77 8.96 37.85 19.63
C GLY A 77 9.67 37.11 18.51
N ALA A 78 9.82 37.74 17.36
CA ALA A 78 10.63 37.25 16.26
C ALA A 78 12.02 36.87 16.78
N GLN A 79 12.30 35.59 16.87
CA GLN A 79 13.63 35.08 17.22
C GLN A 79 14.44 35.00 15.92
N ASP A 80 15.52 35.76 15.83
CA ASP A 80 16.41 35.78 14.65
C ASP A 80 17.28 34.53 14.59
N HIS A 81 16.66 33.38 14.35
CA HIS A 81 17.41 32.19 14.00
C HIS A 81 17.85 32.28 12.54
N ARG A 82 19.01 31.72 12.23
CA ARG A 82 19.55 31.71 10.86
C ARG A 82 19.87 30.29 10.46
N LEU A 83 19.31 29.87 9.32
CA LEU A 83 19.72 28.65 8.64
C LEU A 83 20.55 29.03 7.40
N THR A 84 21.78 28.57 7.37
CA THR A 84 22.65 28.70 6.18
C THR A 84 22.72 27.37 5.47
N VAL A 85 22.43 27.38 4.18
CA VAL A 85 22.62 26.26 3.24
C VAL A 85 23.81 26.61 2.36
N ASP A 86 24.81 25.76 2.32
CA ASP A 86 26.09 26.06 1.66
C ASP A 86 26.57 24.89 0.79
N VAL A 87 26.84 25.17 -0.48
CA VAL A 87 27.43 24.26 -1.47
C VAL A 87 28.64 24.86 -2.15
N THR A 88 29.29 25.85 -1.52
CA THR A 88 30.40 26.63 -2.15
C THR A 88 31.51 25.73 -2.70
N GLY A 89 31.89 24.68 -1.94
CA GLY A 89 32.91 23.72 -2.41
C GLY A 89 32.43 22.72 -3.45
N SER A 90 31.16 22.76 -3.83
CA SER A 90 30.48 21.77 -4.67
C SER A 90 29.72 22.40 -5.84
N GLY A 91 29.94 23.65 -6.15
CA GLY A 91 29.17 24.44 -7.12
C GLY A 91 29.26 23.97 -8.59
N ARG A 92 30.17 23.03 -8.89
CA ARG A 92 30.24 22.37 -10.20
C ARG A 92 29.24 21.22 -10.33
N THR A 93 28.85 20.62 -9.23
CA THR A 93 27.93 19.46 -9.18
C THR A 93 26.53 19.89 -8.74
N VAL A 94 26.42 20.77 -7.73
CA VAL A 94 25.14 21.17 -7.14
C VAL A 94 25.04 22.68 -7.02
N ARG A 95 23.86 23.23 -7.27
CA ARG A 95 23.50 24.63 -7.04
C ARG A 95 22.22 24.70 -6.22
N LEU A 96 21.98 25.86 -5.61
CA LEU A 96 20.80 26.15 -4.83
C LEU A 96 19.86 27.07 -5.62
N LYS A 97 18.57 26.80 -5.53
CA LYS A 97 17.53 27.68 -6.05
C LYS A 97 16.63 28.11 -4.90
N ILE A 98 16.29 29.40 -4.88
CA ILE A 98 15.33 29.97 -3.95
C ILE A 98 13.99 30.07 -4.71
N SER A 99 12.95 29.42 -4.18
CA SER A 99 11.57 29.57 -4.64
C SER A 99 10.83 30.42 -3.62
N ASP A 100 10.92 31.73 -3.73
CA ASP A 100 10.22 32.62 -2.81
C ASP A 100 8.87 33.05 -3.42
N ILE A 101 7.80 32.50 -2.88
CA ILE A 101 6.42 32.85 -3.26
C ILE A 101 6.06 34.24 -2.72
N ARG A 102 6.77 34.75 -1.72
CA ARG A 102 6.49 36.06 -1.09
C ARG A 102 7.49 37.12 -1.56
N LYS A 103 7.26 37.68 -2.74
CA LYS A 103 8.10 38.75 -3.33
C LYS A 103 8.31 39.98 -2.44
N LYS A 104 7.45 40.24 -1.45
CA LYS A 104 7.52 41.47 -0.61
C LYS A 104 8.33 41.34 0.67
N ASN A 105 8.67 40.15 1.14
CA ASN A 105 9.54 39.98 2.31
C ASN A 105 10.22 38.60 2.27
N PRO A 106 11.29 38.46 1.48
CA PRO A 106 11.97 37.20 1.32
C PRO A 106 12.62 36.76 2.65
N ARG A 107 12.25 35.59 3.14
CA ARG A 107 12.89 35.00 4.32
C ARG A 107 14.28 34.44 3.99
N CYS A 108 14.54 34.12 2.73
CA CYS A 108 15.81 33.57 2.27
C CYS A 108 16.45 34.50 1.23
N ALA A 109 17.76 34.70 1.35
CA ALA A 109 18.55 35.47 0.40
C ALA A 109 19.94 34.81 0.21
N GLY A 110 20.54 35.02 -0.93
CA GLY A 110 21.89 34.52 -1.21
C GLY A 110 22.16 34.26 -2.69
N SER A 111 23.15 33.42 -2.95
CA SER A 111 23.59 33.02 -4.28
C SER A 111 23.23 31.57 -4.59
N ALA A 112 23.55 31.12 -5.81
CA ALA A 112 23.38 29.72 -6.20
C ALA A 112 24.29 28.73 -5.43
N THR A 113 25.22 29.23 -4.61
CA THR A 113 26.14 28.39 -3.82
C THR A 113 25.95 28.55 -2.31
N ARG A 114 25.32 29.63 -1.87
CA ARG A 114 25.10 29.88 -0.46
C ARG A 114 23.83 30.69 -0.25
N VAL A 115 22.92 30.15 0.55
CA VAL A 115 21.66 30.79 0.92
C VAL A 115 21.57 30.90 2.42
N VAL A 116 21.06 32.07 2.91
CA VAL A 116 20.80 32.31 4.31
C VAL A 116 19.31 32.61 4.47
N CYS A 117 18.63 31.83 5.30
CA CYS A 117 17.24 32.00 5.64
C CYS A 117 17.07 32.50 7.08
N ARG A 118 16.14 33.43 7.28
CA ARG A 118 15.68 33.85 8.63
C ARG A 118 14.57 32.90 9.06
N VAL A 119 14.72 32.34 10.24
CA VAL A 119 13.81 31.40 10.86
C VAL A 119 13.15 32.12 12.04
N GLY A 120 11.86 32.24 12.06
CA GLY A 120 11.14 32.91 13.14
C GLY A 120 9.83 32.22 13.48
N GLY A 121 9.52 32.12 14.79
CA GLY A 121 8.25 31.63 15.30
C GLY A 121 8.34 30.34 16.11
N THR A 122 7.43 30.21 17.06
CA THR A 122 7.35 29.15 18.08
C THR A 122 6.70 27.84 17.62
N TYR A 123 6.35 27.73 16.35
CA TYR A 123 5.63 26.58 15.78
C TYR A 123 6.24 26.00 14.50
N ASP A 124 7.45 26.39 14.18
CA ASP A 124 8.04 25.92 12.96
C ASP A 124 8.91 24.68 13.20
N SER A 125 8.27 23.51 13.21
CA SER A 125 8.90 22.38 12.55
C SER A 125 9.13 22.84 11.11
N TRP A 126 10.36 23.18 10.78
CA TRP A 126 10.70 23.78 9.49
C TRP A 126 10.63 22.76 8.39
N SER A 127 9.43 22.45 7.95
CA SER A 127 9.13 21.85 6.66
C SER A 127 9.27 22.85 5.50
N ASP A 128 9.52 24.12 5.79
CA ASP A 128 9.47 25.25 4.86
C ASP A 128 10.77 25.49 4.07
N LEU A 129 11.66 24.52 3.94
CA LEU A 129 12.69 24.58 2.90
C LEU A 129 12.16 24.17 1.51
N ASP A 130 10.87 24.16 1.32
CA ASP A 130 10.23 24.29 -0.01
C ASP A 130 10.76 25.49 -0.81
N ARG A 131 11.50 26.37 -0.17
CA ARG A 131 12.03 27.62 -0.74
C ARG A 131 13.48 27.57 -1.15
N VAL A 132 14.26 26.64 -0.61
CA VAL A 132 15.67 26.44 -0.95
C VAL A 132 15.89 24.98 -1.25
N TYR A 133 16.06 24.65 -2.50
CA TYR A 133 16.31 23.28 -2.91
C TYR A 133 17.57 23.16 -3.75
N PRO A 134 18.31 22.07 -3.57
CA PRO A 134 19.44 21.74 -4.40
C PRO A 134 18.96 21.27 -5.78
N PHE A 135 19.74 21.58 -6.82
CA PHE A 135 19.55 21.05 -8.16
C PHE A 135 20.92 20.80 -8.83
N ALA A 136 20.97 19.92 -9.81
CA ALA A 136 22.21 19.62 -10.50
C ALA A 136 22.72 20.85 -11.28
N ALA A 137 24.00 21.15 -11.15
CA ALA A 137 24.64 22.22 -11.89
C ALA A 137 24.70 21.88 -13.40
N PRO A 138 24.72 22.88 -14.29
CA PRO A 138 25.01 22.64 -15.70
C PRO A 138 26.35 21.88 -15.86
N GLY A 139 26.32 20.79 -16.66
CA GLY A 139 27.51 19.93 -16.90
C GLY A 139 27.79 18.90 -15.81
N ALA A 140 26.95 18.81 -14.78
CA ALA A 140 27.02 17.70 -13.82
C ALA A 140 26.42 16.43 -14.46
N GLU A 141 27.08 15.31 -14.31
CA GLU A 141 26.73 14.03 -14.94
C GLU A 141 26.13 13.05 -13.91
N PRO A 142 25.29 12.07 -14.33
CA PRO A 142 24.83 11.02 -13.45
C PRO A 142 25.96 10.29 -12.72
N GLY A 143 25.85 10.18 -11.40
CA GLY A 143 26.89 9.62 -10.52
C GLY A 143 27.77 10.68 -9.85
N ASP A 144 27.82 11.91 -10.35
CA ASP A 144 28.48 13.00 -9.65
C ASP A 144 27.85 13.21 -8.27
N SER A 145 28.70 13.46 -7.28
CA SER A 145 28.22 13.65 -5.92
C SER A 145 28.85 14.87 -5.24
N ALA A 146 28.08 15.46 -4.36
CA ALA A 146 28.48 16.67 -3.63
C ALA A 146 27.91 16.64 -2.20
N THR A 147 28.34 17.59 -1.38
CA THR A 147 27.83 17.76 0.00
C THR A 147 27.17 19.11 0.15
N VAL A 148 25.91 19.11 0.52
CA VAL A 148 25.19 20.27 1.03
C VAL A 148 25.45 20.40 2.52
N ARG A 149 25.94 21.53 2.97
CA ARG A 149 26.22 21.82 4.38
C ARG A 149 25.14 22.74 4.96
N PHE A 150 24.69 22.43 6.15
CA PHE A 150 23.71 23.21 6.88
C PHE A 150 24.33 23.73 8.16
N ARG A 151 24.02 25.00 8.48
CA ARG A 151 24.37 25.62 9.73
C ARG A 151 23.16 26.35 10.29
N PHE A 152 22.64 25.88 11.40
CA PHE A 152 21.55 26.49 12.12
C PHE A 152 22.08 27.24 13.34
N THR A 153 21.94 28.56 13.35
CA THR A 153 22.39 29.42 14.44
C THR A 153 21.18 29.91 15.20
N VAL A 154 21.11 29.54 16.47
CA VAL A 154 20.07 29.94 17.42
C VAL A 154 20.45 31.27 18.05
N ARG A 155 19.47 32.17 18.28
CA ARG A 155 19.73 33.42 18.96
C ARG A 155 20.32 33.16 20.37
N LYS A 156 21.42 33.83 20.68
CA LYS A 156 22.19 33.70 21.94
C LYS A 156 22.86 32.35 22.18
N GLY A 157 23.09 31.56 21.15
CA GLY A 157 23.51 30.25 21.45
C GLY A 157 24.30 29.46 20.48
N LYS A 158 24.07 28.23 20.60
CA LYS A 158 24.74 27.12 19.94
C LYS A 158 24.51 27.14 18.43
N THR A 159 25.54 26.95 17.67
CA THR A 159 25.43 26.65 16.25
C THR A 159 25.40 25.14 16.04
N LEU A 160 24.35 24.67 15.37
CA LEU A 160 24.19 23.28 14.96
C LEU A 160 24.60 23.15 13.49
N THR A 161 25.18 22.02 13.15
CA THR A 161 25.59 21.72 11.77
C THR A 161 25.10 20.35 11.35
N ALA A 162 24.69 20.24 10.10
CA ALA A 162 24.35 18.98 9.47
C ALA A 162 24.84 18.96 8.02
N ARG A 163 24.79 17.82 7.38
CA ARG A 163 25.20 17.65 5.99
C ARG A 163 24.35 16.61 5.28
N THR A 164 24.06 16.84 4.03
CA THR A 164 23.43 15.89 3.12
C THR A 164 24.40 15.58 1.97
N ARG A 165 24.59 14.33 1.69
CA ARG A 165 25.21 13.92 0.43
C ARG A 165 24.17 14.02 -0.67
N VAL A 166 24.48 14.69 -1.76
CA VAL A 166 23.65 14.70 -2.97
C VAL A 166 24.33 13.95 -4.09
N VAL A 167 23.55 13.27 -4.91
CA VAL A 167 24.03 12.51 -6.08
C VAL A 167 23.18 12.91 -7.28
N VAL A 168 23.80 13.20 -8.41
CA VAL A 168 23.12 13.48 -9.68
C VAL A 168 22.65 12.17 -10.31
N GLY A 169 21.43 12.13 -10.82
CA GLY A 169 20.73 10.91 -11.25
C GLY A 169 20.11 10.17 -10.07
N GLU A 170 19.14 9.31 -10.34
CA GLU A 170 18.53 8.47 -9.29
C GLU A 170 18.50 7.00 -9.68
N PRO A 171 18.51 6.08 -8.68
CA PRO A 171 18.21 4.68 -8.92
C PRO A 171 16.69 4.52 -9.11
N VAL A 172 16.27 3.90 -10.19
CA VAL A 172 14.85 3.60 -10.45
C VAL A 172 14.67 2.10 -10.51
N VAL A 173 14.03 1.55 -9.50
CA VAL A 173 13.76 0.12 -9.40
C VAL A 173 12.40 -0.17 -10.01
N LYS A 174 12.36 -1.18 -10.87
CA LYS A 174 11.15 -1.71 -11.48
C LYS A 174 11.13 -3.23 -11.40
N VAL A 175 9.93 -3.80 -11.27
CA VAL A 175 9.73 -5.25 -11.36
C VAL A 175 9.14 -5.62 -12.72
N ARG A 176 9.44 -6.82 -13.18
CA ARG A 176 8.85 -7.35 -14.40
C ARG A 176 7.37 -7.65 -14.18
N THR A 177 6.49 -7.15 -15.06
CA THR A 177 5.09 -7.54 -15.08
C THR A 177 4.99 -9.00 -15.52
N THR A 178 4.25 -9.80 -14.75
CA THR A 178 3.93 -11.19 -15.13
C THR A 178 2.63 -11.21 -15.91
N LYS A 179 2.48 -12.21 -16.76
CA LYS A 179 1.19 -12.48 -17.40
C LYS A 179 0.25 -13.13 -16.40
N VAL A 180 -1.03 -13.18 -16.74
CA VAL A 180 -2.01 -14.03 -16.04
C VAL A 180 -1.51 -15.47 -16.06
N PHE A 181 -1.58 -16.15 -14.94
CA PHE A 181 -1.34 -17.58 -14.82
C PHE A 181 -2.67 -18.29 -15.04
N GLU A 182 -2.80 -19.00 -16.15
CA GLU A 182 -4.01 -19.72 -16.52
C GLU A 182 -3.88 -21.20 -16.18
N ASP A 183 -5.01 -21.85 -15.87
CA ASP A 183 -5.14 -23.31 -15.66
C ASP A 183 -4.18 -23.88 -14.59
N VAL A 184 -4.00 -23.12 -13.50
CA VAL A 184 -3.12 -23.56 -12.41
C VAL A 184 -3.87 -24.55 -11.52
N GLY A 185 -3.30 -25.74 -11.32
CA GLY A 185 -3.95 -26.80 -10.53
C GLY A 185 -4.20 -26.39 -9.07
N PRO A 186 -5.38 -26.67 -8.49
CA PRO A 186 -5.69 -26.39 -7.09
C PRO A 186 -4.74 -27.18 -6.18
N GLY A 187 -4.25 -26.54 -5.11
CA GLY A 187 -3.29 -27.12 -4.16
C GLY A 187 -1.86 -27.33 -4.69
N SER A 188 -1.60 -26.97 -5.94
CA SER A 188 -0.25 -27.06 -6.51
C SER A 188 0.67 -25.94 -6.02
N VAL A 189 1.96 -26.06 -6.34
CA VAL A 189 2.95 -25.01 -6.09
C VAL A 189 3.29 -24.32 -7.42
N LEU A 190 2.95 -23.04 -7.52
CA LEU A 190 3.32 -22.18 -8.63
C LEU A 190 4.73 -21.62 -8.41
N SER A 191 5.66 -21.95 -9.30
CA SER A 191 7.00 -21.36 -9.31
C SER A 191 7.04 -20.17 -10.28
N THR A 192 7.40 -18.99 -9.77
CA THR A 192 7.44 -17.75 -10.58
C THR A 192 8.73 -16.97 -10.36
N PRO A 193 9.45 -16.59 -11.45
CA PRO A 193 10.65 -15.77 -11.33
C PRO A 193 10.30 -14.30 -11.10
N VAL A 194 10.80 -13.73 -10.00
CA VAL A 194 10.74 -12.28 -9.73
C VAL A 194 11.98 -11.62 -10.31
N VAL A 195 11.79 -10.67 -11.22
CA VAL A 195 12.88 -9.98 -11.92
C VAL A 195 12.84 -8.50 -11.56
N VAL A 196 13.95 -8.00 -11.02
CA VAL A 196 14.11 -6.59 -10.61
C VAL A 196 15.14 -5.91 -11.49
N ARG A 197 14.79 -4.77 -12.07
CA ARG A 197 15.64 -3.99 -12.98
C ARG A 197 15.86 -2.58 -12.46
N ASN A 198 17.10 -2.10 -12.59
CA ASN A 198 17.40 -0.69 -12.44
C ASN A 198 17.25 0.02 -13.80
N THR A 199 16.28 0.90 -13.92
CA THR A 199 16.04 1.73 -15.10
C THR A 199 16.50 3.17 -14.91
N GLY A 200 17.12 3.48 -13.76
CA GLY A 200 17.67 4.79 -13.43
C GLY A 200 19.09 5.02 -13.94
N GLU A 201 19.62 6.17 -13.62
CA GLU A 201 20.93 6.63 -14.11
C GLU A 201 22.09 6.25 -13.18
N VAL A 202 21.82 5.91 -11.93
CA VAL A 202 22.84 5.53 -10.94
C VAL A 202 22.60 4.13 -10.37
N PRO A 203 23.63 3.47 -9.83
CA PRO A 203 23.48 2.13 -9.27
C PRO A 203 22.50 2.11 -8.08
N VAL A 204 21.59 1.16 -8.06
CA VAL A 204 20.81 0.77 -6.88
C VAL A 204 21.75 0.24 -5.80
N ARG A 205 21.55 0.66 -4.56
CA ARG A 205 22.32 0.25 -3.38
C ARG A 205 21.40 -0.33 -2.31
N GLY A 206 21.19 -1.64 -2.40
CA GLY A 206 20.18 -2.34 -1.62
C GLY A 206 18.81 -2.28 -2.26
N VAL A 207 18.07 -3.36 -2.16
CA VAL A 207 16.70 -3.50 -2.67
C VAL A 207 15.81 -3.96 -1.53
N GLY A 208 14.67 -3.27 -1.35
CA GLY A 208 13.51 -3.75 -0.64
C GLY A 208 12.53 -4.35 -1.65
N LEU A 209 11.84 -5.40 -1.25
CA LEU A 209 10.86 -6.10 -2.06
C LEU A 209 9.69 -6.50 -1.17
N GLU A 210 8.50 -6.07 -1.53
CA GLU A 210 7.25 -6.58 -0.99
C GLU A 210 6.67 -7.60 -1.95
N LEU A 211 6.21 -8.71 -1.38
CA LEU A 211 5.49 -9.78 -2.06
C LEU A 211 4.18 -9.96 -1.31
N ALA A 212 3.06 -9.86 -1.99
CA ALA A 212 1.74 -10.06 -1.40
C ALA A 212 0.93 -11.05 -2.23
N VAL A 213 0.24 -11.97 -1.56
CA VAL A 213 -0.61 -12.98 -2.17
C VAL A 213 -2.06 -12.74 -1.78
N GLY A 214 -2.96 -13.05 -2.70
CA GLY A 214 -4.40 -12.91 -2.50
C GLY A 214 -4.96 -13.94 -1.51
N ALA A 215 -6.28 -13.86 -1.32
CA ALA A 215 -6.98 -14.70 -0.36
C ALA A 215 -6.70 -16.19 -0.56
N ASP A 216 -6.46 -16.89 0.56
CA ASP A 216 -6.23 -18.33 0.65
C ASP A 216 -4.97 -18.84 -0.09
N MET A 217 -4.22 -17.97 -0.78
CA MET A 217 -2.93 -18.26 -1.35
C MET A 217 -1.84 -18.05 -0.29
N GLY A 218 -0.72 -18.79 -0.38
CA GLY A 218 0.36 -18.71 0.59
C GLY A 218 1.74 -18.83 -0.04
N PHE A 219 2.75 -18.47 0.74
CA PHE A 219 4.13 -18.77 0.40
C PHE A 219 4.42 -20.23 0.81
N GLU A 220 5.03 -21.00 -0.09
CA GLU A 220 5.48 -22.37 0.22
C GLU A 220 6.58 -22.35 1.28
N ASP A 221 7.49 -21.38 1.17
CA ASP A 221 8.59 -21.17 2.10
C ASP A 221 8.49 -19.82 2.81
N ARG A 222 8.84 -19.79 4.08
CA ARG A 222 9.06 -18.54 4.83
C ARG A 222 10.54 -18.15 4.74
N TYR A 223 10.88 -17.33 3.76
CA TYR A 223 12.26 -16.95 3.43
C TYR A 223 12.97 -16.21 4.56
N GLY A 224 14.17 -16.67 4.95
CA GLY A 224 14.92 -16.18 6.11
C GLY A 224 15.48 -14.76 6.03
N ASN A 225 15.36 -14.08 4.89
CA ASN A 225 15.66 -12.64 4.72
C ASN A 225 14.42 -11.82 4.42
N CYS A 226 13.25 -12.37 4.72
CA CYS A 226 11.97 -11.65 4.67
C CYS A 226 11.37 -11.62 6.08
N ARG A 227 10.59 -10.61 6.36
CA ARG A 227 9.71 -10.52 7.52
C ARG A 227 8.26 -10.65 7.09
N TYR A 228 7.44 -11.17 7.97
CA TYR A 228 6.02 -11.47 7.74
C TYR A 228 5.18 -10.66 8.74
N PRO A 229 4.65 -9.51 8.33
CA PRO A 229 3.92 -8.59 9.22
C PRO A 229 2.59 -9.15 9.73
N GLU A 230 2.19 -8.77 10.93
CA GLU A 230 0.84 -8.97 11.46
C GLU A 230 -0.07 -7.78 11.06
N PRO A 231 -1.38 -7.97 10.82
CA PRO A 231 -2.12 -9.23 10.84
C PRO A 231 -2.01 -10.05 9.53
N GLN A 232 -1.26 -9.58 8.52
CA GLN A 232 -1.13 -10.19 7.19
C GLN A 232 -0.16 -11.39 7.17
N LYS A 233 0.09 -12.02 8.31
CA LYS A 233 1.00 -13.17 8.44
C LYS A 233 0.59 -14.30 7.49
N GLY A 234 1.49 -14.59 6.56
CA GLY A 234 1.25 -15.61 5.54
C GLY A 234 0.80 -15.06 4.17
N SER A 235 0.25 -13.84 4.10
CA SER A 235 -0.14 -13.21 2.82
C SER A 235 0.80 -12.10 2.35
N VAL A 236 1.66 -11.56 3.23
CA VAL A 236 2.66 -10.53 2.89
C VAL A 236 4.03 -10.94 3.39
N ALA A 237 5.04 -10.79 2.53
CA ALA A 237 6.45 -10.94 2.86
C ALA A 237 7.23 -9.69 2.42
N VAL A 238 7.98 -9.08 3.33
CA VAL A 238 8.84 -7.94 3.03
C VAL A 238 10.30 -8.36 3.16
N CYS A 239 10.99 -8.42 2.04
CA CYS A 239 12.34 -8.94 1.92
C CYS A 239 13.35 -7.82 1.71
N GLU A 240 14.54 -7.92 2.29
CA GLU A 240 15.59 -6.94 2.12
C GLU A 240 16.89 -7.57 1.63
N PHE A 241 17.51 -6.89 0.66
CA PHE A 241 18.79 -7.24 0.05
C PHE A 241 19.79 -6.09 0.21
N PRO A 242 20.28 -5.78 1.43
CA PRO A 242 21.06 -4.55 1.69
C PRO A 242 22.41 -4.52 0.99
N ARG A 243 22.96 -5.67 0.61
CA ARG A 243 24.26 -5.76 -0.10
C ARG A 243 24.11 -5.83 -1.62
N LEU A 244 22.90 -5.95 -2.13
CA LEU A 244 22.65 -6.03 -3.57
C LEU A 244 23.05 -4.72 -4.25
N ARG A 245 23.69 -4.84 -5.42
CA ARG A 245 24.04 -3.72 -6.29
C ARG A 245 23.55 -4.00 -7.70
N ILE A 246 22.70 -3.12 -8.23
CA ILE A 246 22.22 -3.24 -9.61
C ILE A 246 22.67 -2.02 -10.40
N PRO A 247 23.66 -2.16 -11.32
CA PRO A 247 24.07 -1.06 -12.18
C PRO A 247 22.93 -0.54 -13.06
N PRO A 248 23.02 0.70 -13.58
CA PRO A 248 22.08 1.24 -14.55
C PRO A 248 21.83 0.29 -15.72
N GLY A 249 20.56 0.10 -16.09
CA GLY A 249 20.13 -0.77 -17.18
C GLY A 249 20.22 -2.28 -16.92
N LYS A 250 20.78 -2.71 -15.79
CA LYS A 250 20.92 -4.14 -15.44
C LYS A 250 19.72 -4.63 -14.63
N ALA A 251 19.52 -5.96 -14.65
CA ALA A 251 18.50 -6.63 -13.88
C ALA A 251 19.05 -7.86 -13.15
N VAL A 252 18.35 -8.26 -12.10
CA VAL A 252 18.59 -9.48 -11.32
C VAL A 252 17.30 -10.28 -11.22
N VAL A 253 17.44 -11.60 -11.03
CA VAL A 253 16.34 -12.52 -10.77
C VAL A 253 16.51 -13.06 -9.37
N LEU A 254 15.43 -13.20 -8.60
CA LEU A 254 15.46 -13.92 -7.32
C LEU A 254 15.84 -15.39 -7.54
N HIS A 255 16.50 -15.95 -6.58
CA HIS A 255 16.88 -17.38 -6.58
C HIS A 255 16.82 -17.94 -5.15
N PRO A 256 16.11 -19.07 -4.93
CA PRO A 256 15.27 -19.78 -5.91
C PRO A 256 14.12 -18.90 -6.46
N ASP A 257 13.44 -19.38 -7.51
CA ASP A 257 12.20 -18.78 -7.95
C ASP A 257 11.20 -18.80 -6.80
N LEU A 258 10.30 -17.82 -6.77
CA LEU A 258 9.28 -17.73 -5.74
C LEU A 258 8.29 -18.89 -5.86
N ALA A 259 8.10 -19.63 -4.78
CA ALA A 259 7.18 -20.75 -4.69
C ALA A 259 5.91 -20.34 -3.94
N LEU A 260 4.76 -20.43 -4.62
CA LEU A 260 3.45 -19.99 -4.13
C LEU A 260 2.50 -21.18 -4.07
N ARG A 261 1.88 -21.42 -2.92
CA ARG A 261 0.89 -22.48 -2.74
C ARG A 261 -0.48 -21.98 -3.21
N ILE A 262 -1.03 -22.64 -4.20
CA ILE A 262 -2.31 -22.30 -4.81
C ILE A 262 -3.47 -22.80 -3.92
N PRO A 263 -4.51 -21.99 -3.67
CA PRO A 263 -5.67 -22.43 -2.88
C PRO A 263 -6.45 -23.55 -3.59
N THR A 264 -7.13 -24.36 -2.79
CA THR A 264 -8.04 -25.41 -3.27
C THR A 264 -9.49 -24.97 -3.32
N THR A 265 -9.80 -23.85 -2.69
CA THR A 265 -11.16 -23.35 -2.44
C THR A 265 -11.49 -22.07 -3.20
N ARG A 266 -10.65 -21.66 -4.15
CA ARG A 266 -10.82 -20.47 -4.97
C ARG A 266 -10.68 -20.78 -6.46
N THR A 267 -11.52 -20.14 -7.28
CA THR A 267 -11.39 -20.19 -8.75
C THR A 267 -10.34 -19.20 -9.27
N ASP A 268 -10.05 -18.17 -8.49
CA ASP A 268 -9.08 -17.13 -8.81
C ASP A 268 -8.40 -16.61 -7.54
N THR A 269 -7.21 -16.12 -7.71
CA THR A 269 -6.42 -15.42 -6.70
C THR A 269 -5.43 -14.46 -7.38
N SER A 270 -4.61 -13.76 -6.61
CA SER A 270 -3.66 -12.80 -7.16
C SER A 270 -2.32 -12.85 -6.44
N PHE A 271 -1.30 -12.41 -7.16
CA PHE A 271 0.04 -12.19 -6.63
C PHE A 271 0.50 -10.78 -6.95
N HIS A 272 0.98 -10.04 -5.97
CA HIS A 272 1.48 -8.69 -6.10
C HIS A 272 2.94 -8.61 -5.69
N GLN A 273 3.69 -7.72 -6.35
CA GLN A 273 5.09 -7.46 -6.05
C GLN A 273 5.42 -5.99 -6.23
N GLU A 274 6.20 -5.43 -5.31
CA GLU A 274 6.76 -4.09 -5.41
C GLU A 274 8.23 -4.11 -4.99
N ALA A 275 9.10 -3.42 -5.74
CA ALA A 275 10.51 -3.27 -5.36
C ALA A 275 10.94 -1.82 -5.35
N TRP A 276 11.85 -1.49 -4.44
CA TRP A 276 12.42 -0.15 -4.28
C TRP A 276 13.90 -0.18 -3.92
N ALA A 277 14.60 0.93 -4.17
CA ALA A 277 15.92 1.14 -3.63
C ALA A 277 15.81 1.44 -2.12
N LEU A 278 16.57 0.74 -1.28
CA LEU A 278 16.45 0.87 0.19
C LEU A 278 16.72 2.29 0.69
N ASP A 279 17.57 3.04 0.01
CA ASP A 279 17.91 4.42 0.33
C ASP A 279 16.86 5.45 -0.16
N MET A 280 15.83 5.01 -0.88
CA MET A 280 14.71 5.85 -1.34
C MET A 280 13.36 5.46 -0.73
N GLY A 281 13.27 4.26 -0.17
CA GLY A 281 12.00 3.72 0.33
C GLY A 281 11.01 3.34 -0.79
N PRO A 282 9.85 2.78 -0.41
CA PRO A 282 8.78 2.36 -1.31
C PRO A 282 8.11 3.55 -2.02
N ALA A 283 7.21 3.28 -2.96
CA ALA A 283 6.45 4.32 -3.63
C ALA A 283 5.65 5.18 -2.64
N LYS A 284 5.46 6.47 -2.93
CA LYS A 284 4.80 7.44 -2.03
C LYS A 284 3.43 6.98 -1.53
N ASN A 285 2.71 6.24 -2.37
CA ASN A 285 1.36 5.76 -2.06
C ASN A 285 1.35 4.27 -1.63
N SER A 286 2.52 3.65 -1.51
CA SER A 286 2.63 2.26 -1.04
C SER A 286 2.73 2.26 0.47
N VAL A 287 1.92 1.41 1.09
CA VAL A 287 1.95 1.16 2.53
C VAL A 287 2.60 -0.19 2.72
N VAL A 288 3.93 -0.19 2.89
CA VAL A 288 4.66 -1.41 3.25
C VAL A 288 4.50 -1.64 4.74
N PRO A 289 3.90 -2.76 5.17
CA PRO A 289 3.70 -3.03 6.59
C PRO A 289 5.03 -3.08 7.35
N GLU A 290 5.06 -2.53 8.55
CA GLU A 290 6.22 -2.56 9.44
C GLU A 290 6.18 -3.78 10.38
N GLY A 291 7.32 -4.10 10.97
CA GLY A 291 7.43 -5.20 11.95
C GLY A 291 7.30 -6.58 11.32
N GLY A 292 6.86 -7.55 12.12
CA GLY A 292 6.69 -8.94 11.73
C GLY A 292 7.87 -9.85 12.07
N ASP A 293 7.61 -11.16 12.10
CA ASP A 293 8.60 -12.18 12.40
C ASP A 293 9.47 -12.47 11.17
N SER A 294 10.73 -12.74 11.39
CA SER A 294 11.61 -13.25 10.32
C SER A 294 11.20 -14.65 9.89
N GLY A 295 11.36 -14.96 8.62
CA GLY A 295 11.22 -16.31 8.14
C GLY A 295 12.34 -17.22 8.64
N ASP A 296 12.06 -18.51 8.71
CA ASP A 296 12.95 -19.58 9.16
C ASP A 296 13.41 -20.51 8.02
N GLY A 297 12.86 -20.31 6.83
CA GLY A 297 13.19 -21.05 5.62
C GLY A 297 14.47 -20.59 4.91
N PRO A 298 14.69 -21.05 3.68
CA PRO A 298 15.85 -20.69 2.88
C PRO A 298 15.92 -19.18 2.63
N ARG A 299 17.11 -18.65 2.42
CA ARG A 299 17.27 -17.24 2.06
C ARG A 299 17.09 -17.05 0.55
N LEU A 300 16.30 -16.08 0.17
CA LEU A 300 16.29 -15.58 -1.21
C LEU A 300 17.64 -14.92 -1.51
N THR A 301 18.23 -15.32 -2.61
CA THR A 301 19.43 -14.71 -3.19
C THR A 301 19.09 -14.09 -4.54
N THR A 302 20.07 -13.56 -5.25
CA THR A 302 19.86 -13.04 -6.59
C THR A 302 20.93 -13.51 -7.56
N ARG A 303 20.54 -13.75 -8.80
CA ARG A 303 21.46 -13.96 -9.94
C ARG A 303 21.28 -12.87 -10.98
N ALA A 304 22.29 -12.63 -11.81
CA ALA A 304 22.15 -11.70 -12.92
C ALA A 304 21.10 -12.21 -13.92
N ALA A 305 20.20 -11.34 -14.35
CA ALA A 305 19.21 -11.65 -15.37
C ALA A 305 19.87 -11.82 -16.74
N LYS A 306 19.44 -12.82 -17.52
CA LYS A 306 19.98 -13.15 -18.85
C LYS A 306 18.85 -13.61 -19.78
N GLY A 307 19.02 -13.33 -21.08
CA GLY A 307 18.12 -13.85 -22.12
C GLY A 307 16.63 -13.57 -21.82
N PRO A 308 15.80 -14.62 -21.67
CA PRO A 308 14.37 -14.47 -21.44
C PRO A 308 13.99 -13.66 -20.17
N ASP A 309 14.86 -13.63 -19.16
CA ASP A 309 14.60 -12.84 -17.93
C ASP A 309 14.45 -11.34 -18.24
N LEU A 310 15.09 -10.86 -19.30
CA LEU A 310 15.08 -9.45 -19.71
C LEU A 310 13.91 -9.09 -20.62
N SER A 311 13.14 -10.08 -21.06
CA SER A 311 11.95 -9.88 -21.90
C SER A 311 10.76 -9.39 -21.08
N GLY A 312 9.80 -8.75 -21.76
CA GLY A 312 8.57 -8.26 -21.13
C GLY A 312 8.67 -6.81 -20.65
N THR A 313 7.61 -6.35 -20.03
CA THR A 313 7.47 -4.99 -19.50
C THR A 313 7.94 -4.94 -18.06
N PHE A 314 8.47 -3.77 -17.65
CA PHE A 314 8.88 -3.49 -16.28
C PHE A 314 8.13 -2.27 -15.77
N ALA A 315 7.51 -2.38 -14.61
CA ALA A 315 6.76 -1.30 -13.97
C ALA A 315 7.32 -0.97 -12.58
N GLY A 316 7.16 0.26 -12.16
CA GLY A 316 7.44 0.72 -10.80
C GLY A 316 6.15 0.78 -9.98
N GLY A 317 6.26 0.66 -8.66
CA GLY A 317 5.14 0.51 -7.75
C GLY A 317 4.59 -0.92 -7.72
N PRO A 318 3.44 -1.15 -7.08
CA PRO A 318 2.83 -2.46 -7.01
C PRO A 318 2.46 -2.99 -8.39
N VAL A 319 2.83 -4.23 -8.66
CA VAL A 319 2.52 -4.96 -9.91
C VAL A 319 1.76 -6.22 -9.54
N GLY A 320 0.53 -6.34 -10.05
CA GLY A 320 -0.32 -7.50 -9.86
C GLY A 320 -0.21 -8.51 -10.99
N SER A 321 -0.53 -9.76 -10.68
CA SER A 321 -0.70 -10.88 -11.61
C SER A 321 -1.87 -11.71 -11.13
N ASP A 322 -2.82 -11.93 -11.99
CA ASP A 322 -3.96 -12.80 -11.69
C ASP A 322 -3.56 -14.26 -11.87
N VAL A 323 -4.11 -15.11 -11.02
CA VAL A 323 -3.93 -16.56 -11.04
C VAL A 323 -5.30 -17.19 -11.16
N GLN A 324 -5.54 -17.88 -12.29
CA GLN A 324 -6.76 -18.63 -12.54
C GLN A 324 -6.52 -20.08 -12.15
N VAL A 325 -7.29 -20.56 -11.16
CA VAL A 325 -7.17 -21.91 -10.64
C VAL A 325 -8.06 -22.86 -11.46
N ASP A 326 -7.54 -24.01 -11.82
CA ASP A 326 -8.29 -25.03 -12.58
C ASP A 326 -9.30 -25.76 -11.70
N THR A 327 -10.33 -25.02 -11.28
CA THR A 327 -11.44 -25.48 -10.47
C THR A 327 -12.71 -24.69 -10.84
N TYR A 328 -13.84 -24.94 -10.17
CA TYR A 328 -15.10 -24.33 -10.50
C TYR A 328 -15.92 -23.94 -9.26
N ALA A 329 -16.84 -23.00 -9.43
CA ALA A 329 -18.00 -22.80 -8.55
C ALA A 329 -19.22 -23.43 -9.24
N ASP A 330 -20.19 -23.88 -8.45
CA ASP A 330 -21.44 -24.45 -8.90
C ASP A 330 -22.54 -23.78 -8.09
N PHE A 331 -23.18 -22.82 -8.69
CA PHE A 331 -24.18 -22.03 -8.04
C PHE A 331 -25.57 -22.62 -8.22
N GLU A 332 -26.39 -22.53 -7.21
CA GLU A 332 -27.80 -22.87 -7.22
C GLU A 332 -28.61 -21.70 -6.65
N VAL A 333 -29.53 -21.18 -7.44
CA VAL A 333 -30.42 -20.10 -7.04
C VAL A 333 -31.80 -20.67 -6.70
N PHE A 334 -32.34 -20.19 -5.57
CA PHE A 334 -33.67 -20.57 -5.15
C PHE A 334 -34.66 -19.45 -5.44
N GLY A 335 -35.62 -19.72 -6.32
CA GLY A 335 -36.74 -18.84 -6.62
C GLY A 335 -37.74 -18.73 -5.46
N ALA A 336 -38.76 -17.96 -5.68
CA ALA A 336 -39.84 -17.79 -4.71
C ALA A 336 -41.21 -17.83 -5.42
N GLU A 337 -42.18 -18.42 -4.76
CA GLU A 337 -43.58 -18.43 -5.20
C GLU A 337 -44.45 -17.97 -4.04
N PHE A 338 -45.29 -16.97 -4.26
CA PHE A 338 -46.17 -16.42 -3.25
C PHE A 338 -47.41 -15.78 -3.86
N SER A 339 -48.46 -15.55 -3.04
CA SER A 339 -49.67 -14.86 -3.46
C SER A 339 -49.92 -13.65 -2.57
N GLY A 340 -50.63 -12.66 -3.09
CA GLY A 340 -51.00 -11.47 -2.31
C GLY A 340 -51.85 -10.52 -3.15
N GLU A 341 -52.61 -9.69 -2.44
CA GLU A 341 -53.47 -8.67 -3.07
C GLU A 341 -52.59 -7.58 -3.71
N ARG A 342 -53.09 -7.02 -4.78
CA ARG A 342 -52.43 -5.86 -5.44
C ARG A 342 -52.25 -4.69 -4.45
N GLY A 343 -51.03 -4.21 -4.32
CA GLY A 343 -50.68 -3.14 -3.40
C GLY A 343 -50.25 -3.59 -2.01
N SER A 344 -50.41 -4.88 -1.67
CA SER A 344 -49.84 -5.43 -0.44
C SER A 344 -48.33 -5.56 -0.51
N GLU A 345 -47.68 -5.56 0.65
CA GLU A 345 -46.23 -5.74 0.76
C GLU A 345 -45.93 -7.20 1.15
N HIS A 346 -44.90 -7.75 0.53
CA HIS A 346 -44.43 -9.12 0.76
C HIS A 346 -42.93 -9.18 0.76
N THR A 347 -42.35 -9.80 1.80
CA THR A 347 -40.88 -10.01 1.87
C THR A 347 -40.50 -11.31 1.18
N VAL A 348 -39.56 -11.21 0.24
CA VAL A 348 -39.04 -12.33 -0.54
C VAL A 348 -37.61 -12.60 -0.09
N HIS A 349 -37.30 -13.86 0.24
CA HIS A 349 -36.01 -14.33 0.65
C HIS A 349 -35.32 -15.03 -0.53
N LEU A 350 -34.56 -14.28 -1.32
CA LEU A 350 -33.78 -14.83 -2.44
C LEU A 350 -32.50 -15.45 -1.92
N ARG A 351 -32.24 -16.69 -2.32
CA ARG A 351 -31.09 -17.44 -1.83
C ARG A 351 -30.21 -17.90 -2.98
N VAL A 352 -28.92 -17.86 -2.76
CA VAL A 352 -27.90 -18.47 -3.64
C VAL A 352 -27.01 -19.37 -2.81
N ARG A 353 -26.74 -20.57 -3.30
CA ARG A 353 -25.83 -21.55 -2.69
C ARG A 353 -24.70 -21.88 -3.65
N ASN A 354 -23.52 -22.09 -3.12
CA ASN A 354 -22.41 -22.63 -3.89
C ASN A 354 -22.23 -24.13 -3.55
N ASN A 355 -22.53 -25.00 -4.49
CA ASN A 355 -22.38 -26.45 -4.40
C ASN A 355 -21.01 -26.93 -4.89
N GLY A 356 -20.25 -26.04 -5.51
CA GLY A 356 -18.93 -26.35 -6.07
C GLY A 356 -17.83 -26.46 -5.01
N PRO A 357 -16.66 -26.95 -5.41
CA PRO A 357 -15.51 -27.09 -4.53
C PRO A 357 -14.78 -25.74 -4.26
N ALA A 358 -15.06 -24.70 -5.05
CA ALA A 358 -14.37 -23.42 -4.97
C ALA A 358 -15.33 -22.23 -5.00
N ALA A 359 -14.85 -21.09 -4.52
CA ALA A 359 -15.53 -19.81 -4.60
C ALA A 359 -14.81 -18.87 -5.59
N PRO A 360 -15.53 -18.08 -6.39
CA PRO A 360 -14.93 -16.97 -7.13
C PRO A 360 -14.56 -15.81 -6.19
N GLY A 361 -13.80 -14.85 -6.70
CA GLY A 361 -13.44 -13.63 -5.95
C GLY A 361 -14.65 -12.82 -5.53
N THR A 362 -15.69 -12.77 -6.36
CA THR A 362 -16.94 -12.06 -6.10
C THR A 362 -18.11 -12.80 -6.72
N THR A 363 -19.20 -12.93 -5.99
CA THR A 363 -20.46 -13.49 -6.46
C THR A 363 -21.52 -12.38 -6.55
N ARG A 364 -22.28 -12.32 -7.62
CA ARG A 364 -23.32 -11.33 -7.86
C ARG A 364 -24.66 -11.99 -8.05
N LEU A 365 -25.67 -11.57 -7.27
CA LEU A 365 -27.06 -11.91 -7.50
C LEU A 365 -27.72 -10.79 -8.31
N LEU A 366 -28.41 -11.16 -9.38
CA LEU A 366 -29.21 -10.26 -10.21
C LEU A 366 -30.69 -10.59 -9.97
N PHE A 367 -31.48 -9.60 -9.57
CA PHE A 367 -32.90 -9.74 -9.32
C PHE A 367 -33.71 -8.78 -10.17
N THR A 368 -34.60 -9.32 -11.01
CA THR A 368 -35.58 -8.55 -11.77
C THR A 368 -36.97 -8.84 -11.15
N PRO A 369 -37.61 -7.87 -10.48
CA PRO A 369 -38.89 -8.06 -9.86
C PRO A 369 -40.01 -8.45 -10.85
N PRO A 370 -41.07 -9.14 -10.42
CA PRO A 370 -42.25 -9.42 -11.22
C PRO A 370 -42.84 -8.12 -11.83
N PRO A 371 -43.42 -8.17 -13.05
CA PRO A 371 -43.99 -7.00 -13.69
C PRO A 371 -45.02 -6.27 -12.81
N GLY A 372 -44.85 -4.94 -12.67
CA GLY A 372 -45.72 -4.12 -11.84
C GLY A 372 -45.44 -4.16 -10.35
N ALA A 373 -44.58 -5.05 -9.87
CA ALA A 373 -44.10 -4.98 -8.51
C ALA A 373 -43.07 -3.88 -8.37
N THR A 374 -42.98 -3.26 -7.18
CA THR A 374 -41.95 -2.26 -6.82
C THR A 374 -41.22 -2.70 -5.57
N VAL A 375 -39.92 -2.61 -5.56
CA VAL A 375 -39.11 -2.85 -4.37
C VAL A 375 -39.29 -1.67 -3.41
N VAL A 376 -39.72 -1.96 -2.19
CA VAL A 376 -39.91 -0.99 -1.10
C VAL A 376 -38.69 -0.99 -0.19
N GLU A 377 -38.14 -2.17 0.08
CA GLU A 377 -36.91 -2.37 0.85
C GLU A 377 -36.01 -3.36 0.11
N GLN A 378 -34.71 -3.15 0.19
CA GLN A 378 -33.69 -4.01 -0.39
C GLN A 378 -32.63 -4.35 0.67
N PRO A 379 -31.78 -5.35 0.43
CA PRO A 379 -30.68 -5.66 1.33
C PRO A 379 -29.80 -4.44 1.60
N GLU A 380 -29.41 -4.27 2.87
CA GLU A 380 -28.55 -3.19 3.33
C GLU A 380 -27.26 -3.75 3.94
N GLU A 381 -26.18 -2.99 3.87
CA GLU A 381 -24.94 -3.29 4.58
C GLU A 381 -24.61 -2.16 5.57
N ALA A 382 -24.06 -2.54 6.71
CA ALA A 382 -23.58 -1.58 7.70
C ALA A 382 -22.23 -1.01 7.24
N ILE A 383 -22.16 0.30 7.06
CA ILE A 383 -20.92 1.03 6.71
C ILE A 383 -20.29 1.69 7.92
N ASP A 384 -21.06 1.91 9.00
CA ASP A 384 -20.62 2.41 10.32
C ASP A 384 -21.59 1.90 11.40
N GLU A 385 -21.31 2.16 12.69
CA GLU A 385 -22.07 1.61 13.83
C GLU A 385 -23.59 1.78 13.72
N ASP A 386 -24.10 2.85 13.11
CA ASP A 386 -25.54 3.11 12.95
C ASP A 386 -25.91 3.58 11.52
N VAL A 387 -25.04 3.36 10.53
CA VAL A 387 -25.25 3.79 9.15
C VAL A 387 -25.32 2.58 8.23
N TYR A 388 -26.46 2.42 7.58
CA TYR A 388 -26.72 1.34 6.62
C TYR A 388 -26.91 1.95 5.24
N GLU A 389 -26.34 1.32 4.23
CA GLU A 389 -26.55 1.69 2.83
C GLU A 389 -27.10 0.49 2.04
N PRO A 390 -27.86 0.74 0.97
CA PRO A 390 -28.31 -0.32 0.07
C PRO A 390 -27.12 -1.12 -0.46
N SER A 391 -27.16 -2.45 -0.32
CA SER A 391 -26.10 -3.34 -0.81
C SER A 391 -26.29 -3.78 -2.26
N CYS A 392 -27.34 -3.29 -2.93
CA CYS A 392 -27.66 -3.62 -4.31
C CYS A 392 -27.75 -2.35 -5.17
N ASP A 393 -27.12 -2.38 -6.33
CA ASP A 393 -27.25 -1.35 -7.37
C ASP A 393 -28.46 -1.64 -8.26
N LEU A 394 -29.23 -0.61 -8.61
CA LEU A 394 -30.36 -0.73 -9.55
C LEU A 394 -29.95 -0.21 -10.94
N ASP A 395 -29.97 -1.08 -11.95
CA ASP A 395 -29.82 -0.72 -13.36
C ASP A 395 -30.97 -1.29 -14.20
N LYS A 396 -31.70 -0.40 -14.89
CA LYS A 396 -32.79 -0.77 -15.85
C LYS A 396 -33.82 -1.74 -15.30
N GLY A 397 -34.13 -1.65 -14.00
CA GLY A 397 -35.14 -2.50 -13.35
C GLY A 397 -34.59 -3.81 -12.79
N THR A 398 -33.29 -4.06 -12.88
CA THR A 398 -32.61 -5.21 -12.27
C THR A 398 -31.74 -4.74 -11.10
N TYR A 399 -31.89 -5.34 -9.95
CA TYR A 399 -31.06 -5.16 -8.77
C TYR A 399 -29.83 -6.07 -8.86
N SER A 400 -28.66 -5.51 -8.66
CA SER A 400 -27.37 -6.22 -8.69
C SER A 400 -26.76 -6.18 -7.29
N CYS A 401 -26.80 -7.29 -6.57
CA CYS A 401 -26.31 -7.41 -5.20
C CYS A 401 -25.03 -8.23 -5.14
N TYR A 402 -24.09 -7.80 -4.32
CA TYR A 402 -22.84 -8.53 -4.12
C TYR A 402 -22.94 -9.42 -2.88
N ALA A 403 -22.62 -10.70 -3.03
CA ALA A 403 -22.32 -11.54 -1.89
C ALA A 403 -20.92 -11.20 -1.38
N GLN A 404 -20.82 -10.80 -0.12
CA GLN A 404 -19.55 -10.42 0.48
C GLN A 404 -18.51 -11.54 0.34
N SER A 405 -17.31 -11.17 -0.12
CA SER A 405 -16.10 -12.03 -0.17
C SER A 405 -16.19 -13.31 -1.00
N GLY A 406 -17.09 -13.38 -1.99
CA GLY A 406 -17.38 -14.61 -2.71
C GLY A 406 -18.11 -15.64 -1.84
N LEU A 407 -18.97 -16.42 -2.46
CA LEU A 407 -19.73 -17.45 -1.72
C LEU A 407 -18.89 -18.73 -1.57
N ALA A 408 -18.44 -19.01 -0.35
CA ALA A 408 -17.63 -20.18 -0.05
C ALA A 408 -18.36 -21.51 -0.36
N PRO A 409 -17.63 -22.59 -0.67
CA PRO A 409 -18.18 -23.92 -0.92
C PRO A 409 -19.16 -24.37 0.17
N GLY A 410 -20.33 -24.86 -0.23
CA GLY A 410 -21.39 -25.34 0.65
C GLY A 410 -22.12 -24.25 1.44
N LYS A 411 -21.81 -22.98 1.24
CA LYS A 411 -22.50 -21.86 1.92
C LYS A 411 -23.65 -21.33 1.09
N THR A 412 -24.59 -20.69 1.80
CA THR A 412 -25.76 -20.01 1.23
C THR A 412 -25.76 -18.55 1.67
N SER A 413 -25.99 -17.64 0.75
CA SER A 413 -26.32 -16.25 1.03
C SER A 413 -27.81 -16.01 0.81
N THR A 414 -28.40 -15.12 1.62
CA THR A 414 -29.79 -14.71 1.51
C THR A 414 -29.87 -13.21 1.29
N PHE A 415 -30.74 -12.79 0.39
CA PHE A 415 -30.99 -11.39 0.03
C PHE A 415 -32.51 -11.15 0.22
N ASP A 416 -32.85 -10.29 1.16
CA ASP A 416 -34.20 -9.99 1.54
C ASP A 416 -34.72 -8.74 0.85
N PHE A 417 -35.81 -8.88 0.08
CA PHE A 417 -36.47 -7.78 -0.60
C PHE A 417 -37.93 -7.68 -0.14
N THR A 418 -38.36 -6.48 0.20
CA THR A 418 -39.82 -6.22 0.40
C THR A 418 -40.39 -5.63 -0.88
N LEU A 419 -41.36 -6.34 -1.47
CA LEU A 419 -42.02 -5.97 -2.71
C LEU A 419 -43.42 -5.47 -2.42
N ARG A 420 -43.85 -4.35 -3.01
CA ARG A 420 -45.24 -3.97 -3.15
C ARG A 420 -45.76 -4.56 -4.44
N LEU A 421 -46.79 -5.44 -4.34
CA LEU A 421 -47.25 -6.26 -5.43
C LEU A 421 -48.08 -5.47 -6.48
N GLY A 422 -47.79 -5.72 -7.75
CA GLY A 422 -48.49 -5.13 -8.89
C GLY A 422 -49.62 -6.01 -9.43
N GLY A 423 -49.71 -7.25 -8.99
CA GLY A 423 -50.60 -8.31 -9.47
C GLY A 423 -49.78 -9.56 -9.86
N PRO A 424 -50.48 -10.62 -10.39
CA PRO A 424 -49.80 -11.82 -10.85
C PRO A 424 -48.77 -11.56 -11.92
N GLY A 425 -47.64 -12.25 -11.83
CA GLY A 425 -46.53 -12.09 -12.80
C GLY A 425 -45.28 -12.84 -12.36
N GLU A 426 -44.32 -12.95 -13.26
CA GLU A 426 -43.08 -13.66 -13.03
C GLU A 426 -41.89 -12.71 -13.23
N GLY A 427 -41.03 -12.63 -12.23
CA GLY A 427 -39.71 -12.05 -12.25
C GLY A 427 -38.64 -13.12 -12.31
N GLU A 428 -37.39 -12.71 -12.22
CA GLU A 428 -36.23 -13.60 -12.33
C GLU A 428 -35.20 -13.28 -11.26
N VAL A 429 -34.61 -14.29 -10.69
CA VAL A 429 -33.37 -14.18 -9.92
C VAL A 429 -32.27 -15.02 -10.59
N ARG A 430 -31.10 -14.45 -10.75
CA ARG A 430 -29.95 -15.12 -11.38
C ARG A 430 -28.68 -14.82 -10.58
N VAL A 431 -27.76 -15.80 -10.55
CA VAL A 431 -26.42 -15.62 -10.00
C VAL A 431 -25.39 -15.56 -11.14
N THR A 432 -24.30 -14.85 -10.92
CA THR A 432 -23.14 -14.80 -11.81
C THR A 432 -21.89 -14.46 -11.02
N ASP A 433 -20.71 -14.75 -11.55
CA ASP A 433 -19.49 -14.16 -11.02
C ASP A 433 -19.44 -12.64 -11.31
N ALA A 434 -18.58 -11.90 -10.62
CA ALA A 434 -18.49 -10.45 -10.81
C ALA A 434 -17.99 -10.05 -12.20
N ALA A 435 -17.25 -10.91 -12.86
CA ALA A 435 -16.76 -10.72 -14.22
C ALA A 435 -17.85 -11.00 -15.26
N GLY A 436 -18.99 -11.63 -14.86
CA GLY A 436 -20.06 -12.01 -15.75
C GLY A 436 -19.64 -13.07 -16.78
N THR A 437 -18.62 -13.85 -16.44
CA THR A 437 -18.04 -14.82 -17.37
C THR A 437 -18.58 -16.23 -17.22
N ASP A 438 -19.40 -16.49 -16.17
CA ASP A 438 -19.99 -17.78 -15.82
C ASP A 438 -18.98 -18.94 -15.98
N ARG A 439 -17.72 -18.66 -15.59
CA ARG A 439 -16.60 -19.54 -15.84
C ARG A 439 -16.75 -20.83 -15.06
N ARG A 440 -16.97 -21.91 -15.79
CA ARG A 440 -16.88 -23.29 -15.29
C ARG A 440 -17.94 -23.67 -14.26
N ASP A 441 -19.15 -23.08 -14.30
CA ASP A 441 -20.28 -23.69 -13.62
C ASP A 441 -20.69 -24.95 -14.40
N PRO A 442 -20.68 -26.14 -13.78
CA PRO A 442 -21.01 -27.39 -14.47
C PRO A 442 -22.51 -27.54 -14.75
N ASP A 443 -23.38 -26.80 -14.04
CA ASP A 443 -24.83 -26.81 -14.20
C ASP A 443 -25.42 -25.38 -14.27
N PRO A 444 -25.16 -24.62 -15.33
CA PRO A 444 -25.67 -23.27 -15.47
C PRO A 444 -27.21 -23.18 -15.56
N ALA A 445 -27.91 -24.30 -15.61
CA ALA A 445 -29.37 -24.30 -15.63
C ALA A 445 -29.99 -23.97 -14.26
N ASN A 446 -29.25 -24.20 -13.16
CA ASN A 446 -29.69 -23.88 -11.81
C ASN A 446 -29.23 -22.47 -11.34
N ASP A 447 -28.50 -21.73 -12.18
CA ASP A 447 -28.09 -20.35 -11.94
C ASP A 447 -29.25 -19.34 -12.04
N THR A 448 -30.39 -19.75 -12.50
CA THR A 448 -31.58 -18.90 -12.69
C THR A 448 -32.82 -19.57 -12.14
N ALA A 449 -33.68 -18.80 -11.45
CA ALA A 449 -34.95 -19.28 -10.95
C ALA A 449 -36.04 -18.19 -11.05
N PRO A 450 -37.32 -18.57 -11.21
CA PRO A 450 -38.43 -17.63 -11.24
C PRO A 450 -38.76 -17.09 -9.87
N VAL A 451 -39.28 -15.86 -9.84
CA VAL A 451 -39.90 -15.23 -8.68
C VAL A 451 -41.34 -14.91 -9.08
N THR A 452 -42.29 -15.74 -8.62
CA THR A 452 -43.66 -15.75 -9.14
C THR A 452 -44.64 -15.21 -8.15
N VAL A 453 -45.46 -14.24 -8.56
CA VAL A 453 -46.65 -13.79 -7.87
C VAL A 453 -47.86 -14.55 -8.47
N LEU A 454 -48.46 -15.41 -7.68
CA LEU A 454 -49.65 -16.17 -8.08
C LEU A 454 -50.91 -15.30 -8.15
N PRO A 455 -51.92 -15.70 -8.93
CA PRO A 455 -53.22 -15.02 -8.99
C PRO A 455 -53.96 -14.91 -7.63
#